data_bd2b766a5b2144e5cc953f4f51f6b246
#
_entry.id   bd2b766a5b2144e5cc953f4f51f6b246
#
_cell.length_a   1.000
_cell.length_b   1.000
_cell.length_c   1.000
_cell.angle_alpha   90.00
_cell.angle_beta   90.00
_cell.angle_gamma   90.00
#
_symmetry.space_group_name_H-M   'P 1'
#
loop_
_entity.id
_entity.type
_entity.pdbx_description
1 polymer ?
#
loop_
_entity_poly.entity_id
_entity_poly.type
_entity_poly.pdbx_seq_one_letter_code
_entity_poly.pdbx_strand_id
1 'polypeptide(L)'
;MLADLSDYVSLETPSNDRALLDAALAWLDGYLTARLGAPAATRRVDGGPYGDIRVNDYPGRGTAPILLLAHYDTVWPAGTLASWPFTVEGDRASGPGVFDMKAGLVQLVWALRALDAAGLPRPPLRLLLNGDEEIGSPASRPLIEEAAGDAAAALVFEASVDGALKTERKGVGIFRLEFTGVEVHAGLEPAKGASAIDELARAVRLLHDLTDLDAGTTVNVGVVSGGTGSNVVAGAARAEVDVRVASQAEAARVDAALAALRPHDPRASIEVTGGWNRPVMERSEGTARLFGRARDVAARLGLDLCERSVGGASDGNFAAALGLPVLDGLGAVGAGAHARHEHISVDGMLERAALTAALLRTLAS
;
A
#
# COMPACT_ATOMS: atom_id res chain seq x y z
N MET A 1 21.92 13.43 3.09
CA MET A 1 20.94 12.35 2.86
C MET A 1 20.97 11.30 3.97
N LEU A 2 22.10 10.58 4.18
CA LEU A 2 22.19 9.58 5.27
C LEU A 2 21.94 10.12 6.66
N ALA A 3 22.42 11.33 7.01
CA ALA A 3 22.11 11.94 8.29
C ALA A 3 20.61 12.20 8.47
N ASP A 4 19.94 12.74 7.42
CA ASP A 4 18.50 12.96 7.46
C ASP A 4 17.72 11.62 7.61
N LEU A 5 18.22 10.54 6.95
CA LEU A 5 17.64 9.22 7.09
C LEU A 5 17.82 8.64 8.50
N SER A 6 19.03 8.81 9.07
CA SER A 6 19.32 8.40 10.46
C SER A 6 18.39 9.10 11.47
N ASP A 7 18.22 10.42 11.31
CA ASP A 7 17.32 11.18 12.16
C ASP A 7 15.88 10.71 12.02
N TYR A 8 15.43 10.43 10.78
CA TYR A 8 14.07 9.98 10.53
C TYR A 8 13.82 8.53 11.00
N VAL A 9 14.77 7.61 10.80
CA VAL A 9 14.64 6.22 11.30
C VAL A 9 14.62 6.18 12.83
N SER A 10 15.28 7.15 13.49
CA SER A 10 15.27 7.26 14.96
C SER A 10 13.89 7.61 15.55
N LEU A 11 12.92 7.99 14.73
CA LEU A 11 11.52 8.16 15.11
C LEU A 11 10.78 6.85 14.89
N GLU A 12 10.27 6.25 15.95
CA GLU A 12 9.40 5.07 15.82
C GLU A 12 8.00 5.50 15.40
N THR A 13 7.43 4.82 14.41
CA THR A 13 6.17 5.22 13.79
C THR A 13 5.23 4.03 13.55
N PRO A 14 4.90 3.23 14.60
CA PRO A 14 3.93 2.15 14.43
C PRO A 14 2.55 2.71 14.07
N SER A 15 1.88 2.10 13.09
CA SER A 15 0.57 2.56 12.55
C SER A 15 -0.54 2.69 13.61
N ASN A 16 -0.38 2.02 14.75
CA ASN A 16 -1.36 1.99 15.83
C ASN A 16 -0.99 2.86 17.05
N ASP A 17 0.05 3.70 16.96
CA ASP A 17 0.45 4.62 18.03
C ASP A 17 0.34 6.08 17.56
N ARG A 18 -0.82 6.67 17.79
CA ARG A 18 -1.12 8.05 17.39
C ARG A 18 -0.10 9.06 17.91
N ALA A 19 0.39 8.91 19.13
CA ALA A 19 1.31 9.88 19.73
C ALA A 19 2.68 9.87 19.04
N LEU A 20 3.19 8.70 18.70
CA LEU A 20 4.44 8.55 17.94
C LEU A 20 4.28 9.03 16.50
N LEU A 21 3.15 8.75 15.87
CA LEU A 21 2.83 9.25 14.52
C LEU A 21 2.75 10.79 14.49
N ASP A 22 2.09 11.41 15.46
CA ASP A 22 1.99 12.87 15.56
C ASP A 22 3.36 13.53 15.79
N ALA A 23 4.21 12.91 16.60
CA ALA A 23 5.59 13.39 16.82
C ALA A 23 6.43 13.30 15.54
N ALA A 24 6.30 12.20 14.79
CA ALA A 24 7.01 12.03 13.53
C ALA A 24 6.51 13.00 12.46
N LEU A 25 5.19 13.22 12.35
CA LEU A 25 4.63 14.18 11.40
C LEU A 25 5.07 15.62 11.74
N ALA A 26 5.16 15.98 13.01
CA ALA A 26 5.67 17.28 13.42
C ALA A 26 7.15 17.47 13.03
N TRP A 27 7.96 16.42 13.18
CA TRP A 27 9.36 16.43 12.72
C TRP A 27 9.42 16.55 11.19
N LEU A 28 8.59 15.79 10.45
CA LEU A 28 8.50 15.84 8.99
C LEU A 28 8.10 17.25 8.49
N ASP A 29 7.16 17.91 9.14
CA ASP A 29 6.78 19.30 8.82
C ASP A 29 7.98 20.25 8.93
N GLY A 30 8.76 20.13 9.99
CA GLY A 30 10.01 20.91 10.19
C GLY A 30 11.08 20.54 9.15
N TYR A 31 11.28 19.26 8.90
CA TYR A 31 12.22 18.73 7.93
C TYR A 31 11.92 19.22 6.51
N LEU A 32 10.68 19.05 6.04
CA LEU A 32 10.24 19.50 4.73
C LEU A 32 10.39 21.00 4.56
N THR A 33 9.97 21.80 5.56
CA THR A 33 10.09 23.24 5.54
C THR A 33 11.56 23.69 5.49
N ALA A 34 12.44 23.06 6.27
CA ALA A 34 13.87 23.38 6.27
C ALA A 34 14.57 22.99 4.95
N ARG A 35 14.10 21.95 4.27
CA ARG A 35 14.73 21.43 3.06
C ARG A 35 14.15 21.99 1.75
N LEU A 36 12.84 22.26 1.70
CA LEU A 36 12.11 22.65 0.50
C LEU A 36 11.48 24.04 0.57
N GLY A 37 11.54 24.71 1.74
CA GLY A 37 10.77 25.91 2.01
C GLY A 37 9.31 25.63 2.33
N ALA A 38 8.55 26.68 2.61
CA ALA A 38 7.12 26.56 2.90
C ALA A 38 6.36 26.16 1.62
N PRO A 39 5.39 25.22 1.71
CA PRO A 39 4.51 24.92 0.57
C PRO A 39 3.62 26.12 0.26
N ALA A 40 3.14 26.22 -0.98
CA ALA A 40 2.20 27.26 -1.41
C ALA A 40 0.82 27.07 -0.76
N ALA A 41 0.42 25.85 -0.52
CA ALA A 41 -0.75 25.47 0.26
C ALA A 41 -0.45 24.22 1.09
N THR A 42 -1.08 24.15 2.26
CA THR A 42 -0.98 22.99 3.14
C THR A 42 -2.35 22.68 3.74
N ARG A 43 -2.68 21.38 3.80
CA ARG A 43 -3.87 20.88 4.47
C ARG A 43 -3.44 19.76 5.43
N ARG A 44 -3.93 19.84 6.65
CA ARG A 44 -3.82 18.78 7.65
C ARG A 44 -5.21 18.25 7.95
N VAL A 45 -5.38 16.95 7.87
CA VAL A 45 -6.66 16.27 8.12
C VAL A 45 -6.44 15.25 9.22
N ASP A 46 -7.35 15.25 10.19
CA ASP A 46 -7.32 14.30 11.30
C ASP A 46 -7.53 12.87 10.78
N GLY A 47 -6.56 12.01 10.99
CA GLY A 47 -6.62 10.58 10.65
C GLY A 47 -7.23 9.71 11.75
N GLY A 48 -7.83 10.31 12.79
CA GLY A 48 -8.42 9.59 13.91
C GLY A 48 -7.35 8.86 14.72
N PRO A 49 -7.47 7.53 14.92
CA PRO A 49 -6.46 6.79 15.70
C PRO A 49 -5.13 6.59 14.96
N TYR A 50 -5.02 6.90 13.66
CA TYR A 50 -3.89 6.53 12.80
C TYR A 50 -2.95 7.67 12.48
N GLY A 51 -2.90 8.76 13.10
CA GLY A 51 -2.09 9.91 12.72
C GLY A 51 -2.73 10.77 11.64
N ASP A 52 -2.30 12.03 11.57
CA ASP A 52 -2.89 12.98 10.64
C ASP A 52 -2.35 12.80 9.22
N ILE A 53 -3.20 13.13 8.25
CA ILE A 53 -2.81 13.16 6.84
C ILE A 53 -2.38 14.59 6.48
N ARG A 54 -1.24 14.71 5.80
CA ARG A 54 -0.70 15.98 5.33
C ARG A 54 -0.73 16.05 3.81
N VAL A 55 -1.28 17.14 3.26
CA VAL A 55 -1.21 17.44 1.84
C VAL A 55 -0.51 18.80 1.67
N ASN A 56 0.61 18.83 0.97
CA ASN A 56 1.41 20.00 0.69
C ASN A 56 1.52 20.24 -0.81
N ASP A 57 1.11 21.41 -1.28
CA ASP A 57 1.24 21.81 -2.68
C ASP A 57 2.48 22.70 -2.86
N TYR A 58 3.34 22.35 -3.81
CA TYR A 58 4.51 23.11 -4.20
C TYR A 58 4.36 23.62 -5.63
N PRO A 59 4.69 24.89 -5.93
CA PRO A 59 4.55 25.45 -7.24
C PRO A 59 5.54 24.82 -8.24
N GLY A 60 5.17 24.88 -9.53
CA GLY A 60 5.99 24.41 -10.64
C GLY A 60 5.49 24.95 -11.97
N ARG A 61 5.98 24.40 -13.08
CA ARG A 61 5.52 24.76 -14.43
C ARG A 61 4.40 23.84 -14.86
N GLY A 62 3.33 24.41 -15.40
CA GLY A 62 2.13 23.69 -15.82
C GLY A 62 0.95 23.93 -14.88
N THR A 63 -0.16 23.24 -15.11
CA THR A 63 -1.41 23.45 -14.37
C THR A 63 -1.81 22.25 -13.50
N ALA A 64 -1.60 21.03 -13.99
CA ALA A 64 -1.94 19.81 -13.25
C ALA A 64 -0.76 19.35 -12.41
N PRO A 65 -0.93 19.08 -11.12
CA PRO A 65 0.16 18.62 -10.26
C PRO A 65 0.54 17.17 -10.56
N ILE A 66 1.77 16.81 -10.22
CA ILE A 66 2.17 15.42 -10.01
C ILE A 66 1.90 15.08 -8.55
N LEU A 67 1.08 14.06 -8.32
CA LEU A 67 0.82 13.53 -7.00
C LEU A 67 2.01 12.70 -6.53
N LEU A 68 2.57 13.04 -5.37
CA LEU A 68 3.65 12.32 -4.73
C LEU A 68 3.08 11.63 -3.49
N LEU A 69 3.13 10.30 -3.45
CA LEU A 69 2.61 9.51 -2.34
C LEU A 69 3.75 8.93 -1.51
N ALA A 70 3.67 9.14 -0.21
CA ALA A 70 4.56 8.53 0.76
C ALA A 70 3.84 8.36 2.09
N HIS A 71 4.07 7.26 2.77
CA HIS A 71 3.59 7.04 4.13
C HIS A 71 4.72 7.20 5.15
N TYR A 72 4.36 7.53 6.38
CA TYR A 72 5.32 7.72 7.45
C TYR A 72 5.15 6.71 8.60
N ASP A 73 4.11 5.88 8.57
CA ASP A 73 3.94 4.75 9.47
C ASP A 73 4.82 3.56 9.07
N THR A 74 4.95 2.61 9.97
CA THR A 74 5.65 1.35 9.76
C THR A 74 4.95 0.22 10.53
N VAL A 75 5.19 -1.02 10.11
CA VAL A 75 4.71 -2.23 10.84
C VAL A 75 5.44 -2.46 12.17
N TRP A 76 6.52 -1.74 12.44
CA TRP A 76 7.40 -2.01 13.56
C TRP A 76 6.82 -1.49 14.87
N PRO A 77 6.69 -2.34 15.93
CA PRO A 77 6.19 -1.89 17.22
C PRO A 77 7.15 -0.89 17.89
N ALA A 78 6.60 -0.04 18.74
CA ALA A 78 7.39 0.85 19.60
C ALA A 78 8.39 0.05 20.45
N GLY A 79 9.60 0.61 20.63
CA GLY A 79 10.72 -0.04 21.32
C GLY A 79 11.59 -0.91 20.42
N THR A 80 11.27 -1.03 19.13
CA THR A 80 12.08 -1.81 18.18
C THR A 80 13.50 -1.27 18.04
N LEU A 81 13.70 0.04 18.05
CA LEU A 81 15.01 0.69 17.95
C LEU A 81 15.97 0.30 19.07
N ALA A 82 15.48 -0.05 20.26
CA ALA A 82 16.33 -0.47 21.37
C ALA A 82 17.11 -1.76 21.08
N SER A 83 16.54 -2.64 20.22
CA SER A 83 17.15 -3.90 19.83
C SER A 83 17.67 -3.93 18.39
N TRP A 84 17.32 -2.92 17.61
CA TRP A 84 17.69 -2.81 16.21
C TRP A 84 17.80 -1.34 15.80
N PRO A 85 18.91 -0.67 16.18
CA PRO A 85 19.15 0.72 15.82
C PRO A 85 19.52 0.87 14.34
N PHE A 86 19.41 2.10 13.84
CA PHE A 86 19.92 2.41 12.51
C PHE A 86 21.45 2.24 12.46
N THR A 87 21.91 1.50 11.45
CA THR A 87 23.35 1.24 11.23
C THR A 87 23.71 1.39 9.76
N VAL A 88 24.97 1.75 9.48
CA VAL A 88 25.51 1.84 8.13
C VAL A 88 26.82 1.04 8.08
N GLU A 89 26.90 0.07 7.20
CA GLU A 89 28.08 -0.78 6.98
C GLU A 89 28.36 -0.87 5.47
N GLY A 90 29.38 -0.14 5.01
CA GLY A 90 29.66 -0.02 3.57
C GLY A 90 28.49 0.59 2.80
N ASP A 91 28.01 -0.11 1.78
CA ASP A 91 26.85 0.29 0.98
C ASP A 91 25.49 -0.08 1.61
N ARG A 92 25.49 -0.65 2.80
CA ARG A 92 24.27 -1.12 3.46
C ARG A 92 23.89 -0.22 4.63
N ALA A 93 22.69 0.37 4.58
CA ALA A 93 22.04 1.00 5.74
C ALA A 93 20.85 0.12 6.19
N SER A 94 20.73 -0.14 7.50
CA SER A 94 19.72 -1.00 8.10
C SER A 94 19.06 -0.35 9.30
N GLY A 95 17.79 -0.65 9.51
CA GLY A 95 16.99 -0.15 10.64
C GLY A 95 15.49 -0.29 10.34
N PRO A 96 14.61 -0.15 11.34
CA PRO A 96 13.18 -0.33 11.15
C PRO A 96 12.57 0.74 10.24
N GLY A 97 11.87 0.30 9.18
CA GLY A 97 11.23 1.18 8.20
C GLY A 97 12.21 1.90 7.26
N VAL A 98 13.51 1.51 7.26
CA VAL A 98 14.50 2.15 6.40
C VAL A 98 14.19 1.93 4.93
N PHE A 99 13.70 0.76 4.56
CA PHE A 99 13.33 0.37 3.20
C PHE A 99 11.87 0.69 2.90
N ASP A 100 10.99 0.45 3.86
CA ASP A 100 9.54 0.64 3.78
C ASP A 100 9.06 1.68 4.80
N MET A 101 8.89 3.00 4.42
CA MET A 101 9.45 3.57 3.19
C MET A 101 10.27 4.85 3.49
N LYS A 102 10.86 4.96 4.69
CA LYS A 102 11.51 6.21 5.15
C LYS A 102 12.58 6.73 4.20
N ALA A 103 13.40 5.84 3.62
CA ALA A 103 14.41 6.25 2.64
C ALA A 103 13.79 6.82 1.37
N GLY A 104 12.64 6.32 0.93
CA GLY A 104 11.92 6.84 -0.23
C GLY A 104 11.55 8.31 -0.09
N LEU A 105 11.03 8.71 1.07
CA LEU A 105 10.70 10.12 1.35
C LEU A 105 11.96 10.99 1.41
N VAL A 106 13.03 10.53 2.04
CA VAL A 106 14.30 11.28 2.07
C VAL A 106 14.88 11.45 0.67
N GLN A 107 14.84 10.41 -0.17
CA GLN A 107 15.27 10.47 -1.58
C GLN A 107 14.47 11.50 -2.38
N LEU A 108 13.13 11.51 -2.22
CA LEU A 108 12.27 12.52 -2.82
C LEU A 108 12.69 13.93 -2.44
N VAL A 109 12.86 14.20 -1.16
CA VAL A 109 13.24 15.53 -0.66
C VAL A 109 14.58 15.96 -1.27
N TRP A 110 15.56 15.07 -1.35
CA TRP A 110 16.85 15.40 -1.94
C TRP A 110 16.81 15.55 -3.46
N ALA A 111 15.92 14.84 -4.15
CA ALA A 111 15.67 15.04 -5.57
C ALA A 111 15.10 16.45 -5.84
N LEU A 112 14.16 16.91 -5.04
CA LEU A 112 13.58 18.26 -5.16
C LEU A 112 14.62 19.33 -4.83
N ARG A 113 15.42 19.16 -3.78
CA ARG A 113 16.53 20.07 -3.46
C ARG A 113 17.56 20.17 -4.59
N ALA A 114 17.87 19.05 -5.23
CA ALA A 114 18.82 19.05 -6.36
C ALA A 114 18.26 19.87 -7.55
N LEU A 115 16.98 19.76 -7.86
CA LEU A 115 16.33 20.59 -8.87
C LEU A 115 16.36 22.07 -8.52
N ASP A 116 16.00 22.42 -7.28
CA ASP A 116 15.97 23.81 -6.83
C ASP A 116 17.38 24.42 -6.81
N ALA A 117 18.37 23.69 -6.32
CA ALA A 117 19.78 24.15 -6.30
C ALA A 117 20.37 24.33 -7.72
N ALA A 118 19.94 23.53 -8.68
CA ALA A 118 20.36 23.64 -10.07
C ALA A 118 19.53 24.66 -10.87
N GLY A 119 18.50 25.28 -10.28
CA GLY A 119 17.58 26.19 -10.99
C GLY A 119 16.80 25.50 -12.11
N LEU A 120 16.59 24.18 -11.99
CA LEU A 120 15.90 23.40 -13.02
C LEU A 120 14.39 23.36 -12.79
N PRO A 121 13.58 23.41 -13.86
CA PRO A 121 12.12 23.41 -13.73
C PRO A 121 11.61 22.03 -13.26
N ARG A 122 10.52 22.07 -12.51
CA ARG A 122 9.70 20.91 -12.14
C ARG A 122 8.21 21.23 -12.35
N PRO A 123 7.32 20.23 -12.47
CA PRO A 123 5.89 20.46 -12.50
C PRO A 123 5.38 20.96 -11.14
N PRO A 124 4.14 21.44 -11.04
CA PRO A 124 3.49 21.56 -9.74
C PRO A 124 3.45 20.21 -9.05
N LEU A 125 3.67 20.19 -7.74
CA LEU A 125 3.72 18.95 -6.96
C LEU A 125 2.69 18.99 -5.84
N ARG A 126 2.02 17.88 -5.63
CA ARG A 126 1.17 17.64 -4.46
C ARG A 126 1.75 16.47 -3.69
N LEU A 127 2.35 16.74 -2.53
CA LEU A 127 2.89 15.72 -1.63
C LEU A 127 1.83 15.36 -0.61
N LEU A 128 1.39 14.10 -0.61
CA LEU A 128 0.52 13.53 0.40
C LEU A 128 1.31 12.56 1.28
N LEU A 129 1.23 12.80 2.60
CA LEU A 129 1.81 11.96 3.63
C LEU A 129 0.69 11.43 4.52
N ASN A 130 0.68 10.14 4.75
CA ASN A 130 -0.29 9.45 5.62
C ASN A 130 0.41 8.50 6.61
N GLY A 131 -0.26 8.19 7.70
CA GLY A 131 0.24 7.35 8.79
C GLY A 131 -0.55 6.06 8.97
N ASP A 132 -1.23 5.57 7.92
CA ASP A 132 -2.11 4.42 7.96
C ASP A 132 -1.99 3.50 6.73
N GLU A 133 -0.91 3.63 5.96
CA GLU A 133 -0.70 2.80 4.75
C GLU A 133 -0.60 1.33 5.11
N GLU A 134 0.21 1.00 6.10
CA GLU A 134 0.54 -0.37 6.52
C GLU A 134 -0.68 -1.17 7.05
N ILE A 135 -1.76 -0.47 7.33
CA ILE A 135 -3.04 -1.07 7.79
C ILE A 135 -4.17 -0.89 6.77
N GLY A 136 -3.85 -0.45 5.55
CA GLY A 136 -4.80 -0.40 4.43
C GLY A 136 -5.44 0.96 4.18
N SER A 137 -4.88 2.05 4.70
CA SER A 137 -5.28 3.45 4.48
C SER A 137 -6.74 3.76 4.82
N PRO A 138 -7.26 3.30 5.97
CA PRO A 138 -8.68 3.46 6.29
C PRO A 138 -9.11 4.92 6.42
N ALA A 139 -8.21 5.81 6.85
CA ALA A 139 -8.49 7.24 6.98
C ALA A 139 -8.04 8.04 5.76
N SER A 140 -6.91 7.67 5.15
CA SER A 140 -6.27 8.45 4.09
C SER A 140 -6.83 8.18 2.69
N ARG A 141 -7.43 7.02 2.42
CA ARG A 141 -7.98 6.66 1.10
C ARG A 141 -8.83 7.74 0.45
N PRO A 142 -9.84 8.36 1.11
CA PRO A 142 -10.65 9.39 0.47
C PRO A 142 -9.85 10.61 0.03
N LEU A 143 -8.79 10.95 0.79
CA LEU A 143 -7.91 12.08 0.48
C LEU A 143 -6.93 11.77 -0.65
N ILE A 144 -6.46 10.52 -0.73
CA ILE A 144 -5.64 10.05 -1.86
C ILE A 144 -6.46 10.10 -3.15
N GLU A 145 -7.70 9.58 -3.11
CA GLU A 145 -8.62 9.62 -4.25
C GLU A 145 -8.96 11.07 -4.67
N GLU A 146 -9.21 11.96 -3.71
CA GLU A 146 -9.42 13.40 -3.95
C GLU A 146 -8.18 14.02 -4.61
N ALA A 147 -6.99 13.78 -4.04
CA ALA A 147 -5.73 14.35 -4.52
C ALA A 147 -5.33 13.84 -5.91
N ALA A 148 -5.78 12.66 -6.30
CA ALA A 148 -5.57 12.08 -7.62
C ALA A 148 -6.48 12.69 -8.69
N GLY A 149 -7.63 13.27 -8.31
CA GLY A 149 -8.68 13.67 -9.24
C GLY A 149 -8.28 14.75 -10.25
N ASP A 150 -7.35 15.65 -9.93
CA ASP A 150 -6.83 16.71 -10.80
C ASP A 150 -5.33 16.55 -11.13
N ALA A 151 -4.70 15.47 -10.69
CA ALA A 151 -3.29 15.20 -10.95
C ALA A 151 -3.04 14.68 -12.37
N ALA A 152 -1.85 14.95 -12.91
CA ALA A 152 -1.44 14.44 -14.23
C ALA A 152 -0.89 13.02 -14.18
N ALA A 153 -0.28 12.65 -13.06
CA ALA A 153 0.26 11.32 -12.75
C ALA A 153 0.51 11.19 -11.25
N ALA A 154 0.68 9.97 -10.76
CA ALA A 154 1.14 9.71 -9.40
C ALA A 154 2.52 9.03 -9.41
N LEU A 155 3.39 9.46 -8.50
CA LEU A 155 4.68 8.88 -8.21
C LEU A 155 4.69 8.41 -6.76
N VAL A 156 4.90 7.10 -6.56
CA VAL A 156 4.84 6.47 -5.24
C VAL A 156 6.25 6.10 -4.79
N PHE A 157 6.63 6.57 -3.59
CA PHE A 157 7.99 6.43 -3.07
C PHE A 157 8.19 5.19 -2.20
N GLU A 158 7.36 4.20 -2.44
CA GLU A 158 7.51 2.84 -1.96
C GLU A 158 8.85 2.23 -2.40
N ALA A 159 9.30 1.25 -1.64
CA ALA A 159 10.48 0.48 -1.98
C ALA A 159 10.42 -0.13 -3.39
N SER A 160 11.56 -0.23 -4.07
CA SER A 160 11.64 -0.92 -5.36
C SER A 160 11.61 -2.46 -5.17
N VAL A 161 11.46 -3.21 -6.25
CA VAL A 161 11.66 -4.66 -6.24
C VAL A 161 12.87 -5.00 -7.09
N ASP A 162 13.96 -5.42 -6.44
CA ASP A 162 15.25 -5.67 -7.10
C ASP A 162 15.71 -4.49 -7.98
N GLY A 163 15.47 -3.26 -7.53
CA GLY A 163 15.76 -2.05 -8.30
C GLY A 163 14.75 -1.73 -9.41
N ALA A 164 13.76 -2.56 -9.70
CA ALA A 164 12.74 -2.28 -10.70
C ALA A 164 11.61 -1.39 -10.15
N LEU A 165 10.98 -0.59 -11.02
CA LEU A 165 9.74 0.11 -10.71
C LEU A 165 8.55 -0.86 -10.78
N LYS A 166 7.50 -0.55 -10.06
CA LYS A 166 6.25 -1.30 -10.05
C LYS A 166 5.24 -0.58 -10.94
N THR A 167 4.85 -1.21 -12.03
CA THR A 167 3.84 -0.69 -12.97
C THR A 167 2.51 -1.42 -12.87
N GLU A 168 2.49 -2.51 -12.10
CA GLU A 168 1.31 -3.31 -11.77
C GLU A 168 1.38 -3.76 -10.32
N ARG A 169 0.24 -3.70 -9.64
CA ARG A 169 0.03 -4.28 -8.31
C ARG A 169 -1.30 -4.99 -8.25
N LYS A 170 -1.34 -6.17 -7.63
CA LYS A 170 -2.60 -6.86 -7.42
C LYS A 170 -3.56 -6.04 -6.57
N GLY A 171 -4.84 -6.19 -6.85
CA GLY A 171 -5.90 -5.77 -5.93
C GLY A 171 -5.97 -6.71 -4.73
N VAL A 172 -6.42 -6.17 -3.60
CA VAL A 172 -6.56 -6.86 -2.31
C VAL A 172 -7.98 -6.76 -1.83
N GLY A 173 -8.66 -7.89 -1.74
CA GLY A 173 -9.98 -8.04 -1.15
C GLY A 173 -9.88 -8.74 0.21
N ILE A 174 -10.56 -8.20 1.21
CA ILE A 174 -10.67 -8.79 2.54
C ILE A 174 -12.17 -8.97 2.80
N PHE A 175 -12.60 -10.23 2.87
CA PHE A 175 -14.00 -10.57 3.05
C PHE A 175 -14.18 -11.41 4.32
N ARG A 176 -15.33 -11.23 4.94
CA ARG A 176 -15.79 -12.04 6.07
C ARG A 176 -17.11 -12.68 5.70
N LEU A 177 -17.21 -13.99 5.93
CA LEU A 177 -18.44 -14.74 5.77
C LEU A 177 -18.95 -15.17 7.13
N GLU A 178 -20.21 -14.89 7.41
CA GLU A 178 -20.92 -15.35 8.60
C GLU A 178 -22.03 -16.33 8.18
N PHE A 179 -22.07 -17.47 8.85
CA PHE A 179 -23.01 -18.54 8.59
C PHE A 179 -23.90 -18.72 9.80
N THR A 180 -25.20 -18.67 9.61
CA THR A 180 -26.19 -18.94 10.65
C THR A 180 -26.95 -20.22 10.30
N GLY A 181 -27.06 -21.10 11.27
CA GLY A 181 -27.77 -22.37 11.16
C GLY A 181 -28.86 -22.51 12.22
N VAL A 182 -29.32 -23.73 12.46
CA VAL A 182 -30.29 -24.08 13.49
C VAL A 182 -29.68 -25.08 14.45
N GLU A 183 -29.45 -24.65 15.70
CA GLU A 183 -28.91 -25.50 16.76
C GLU A 183 -29.91 -26.52 17.25
N VAL A 184 -29.48 -27.77 17.37
CA VAL A 184 -30.22 -28.85 18.00
C VAL A 184 -29.24 -29.85 18.59
N HIS A 185 -29.72 -30.74 19.47
CA HIS A 185 -28.93 -31.87 19.95
C HIS A 185 -28.69 -32.88 18.80
N ALA A 186 -27.42 -33.09 18.45
CA ALA A 186 -27.03 -33.86 17.27
C ALA A 186 -27.52 -35.32 17.25
N GLY A 187 -27.72 -35.92 18.44
CA GLY A 187 -28.19 -37.30 18.58
C GLY A 187 -29.69 -37.49 18.83
N LEU A 188 -30.42 -36.39 19.19
CA LEU A 188 -31.85 -36.50 19.52
C LEU A 188 -32.75 -36.04 18.36
N GLU A 189 -32.45 -34.90 17.78
CA GLU A 189 -33.31 -34.26 16.77
C GLU A 189 -32.53 -33.76 15.55
N PRO A 190 -31.60 -34.56 14.97
CA PRO A 190 -30.70 -34.06 13.91
C PRO A 190 -31.44 -33.51 12.69
N ALA A 191 -32.62 -34.06 12.36
CA ALA A 191 -33.43 -33.60 11.21
C ALA A 191 -34.01 -32.18 11.38
N LYS A 192 -34.07 -31.66 12.60
CA LYS A 192 -34.52 -30.28 12.88
C LYS A 192 -33.37 -29.26 12.82
N GLY A 193 -32.13 -29.70 12.86
CA GLY A 193 -30.95 -28.86 12.78
C GLY A 193 -30.59 -28.46 11.36
N ALA A 194 -29.84 -27.35 11.22
CA ALA A 194 -29.15 -26.92 10.00
C ALA A 194 -27.73 -26.47 10.42
N SER A 195 -26.71 -27.15 9.89
CA SER A 195 -25.34 -26.93 10.37
C SER A 195 -24.65 -25.79 9.67
N ALA A 196 -24.35 -24.70 10.39
CA ALA A 196 -23.53 -23.61 9.89
C ALA A 196 -22.11 -24.07 9.51
N ILE A 197 -21.56 -25.09 10.15
CA ILE A 197 -20.24 -25.63 9.79
C ILE A 197 -20.30 -26.40 8.46
N ASP A 198 -21.40 -27.11 8.15
CA ASP A 198 -21.54 -27.77 6.84
C ASP A 198 -21.62 -26.73 5.73
N GLU A 199 -22.37 -25.64 5.93
CA GLU A 199 -22.44 -24.52 4.97
C GLU A 199 -21.06 -23.85 4.79
N LEU A 200 -20.33 -23.60 5.89
CA LEU A 200 -18.95 -23.10 5.85
C LEU A 200 -18.04 -24.03 5.02
N ALA A 201 -18.08 -25.34 5.27
CA ALA A 201 -17.24 -26.30 4.56
C ALA A 201 -17.48 -26.29 3.04
N ARG A 202 -18.75 -26.16 2.63
CA ARG A 202 -19.14 -26.03 1.21
C ARG A 202 -18.63 -24.72 0.61
N ALA A 203 -18.82 -23.60 1.31
CA ALA A 203 -18.36 -22.29 0.87
C ALA A 203 -16.82 -22.25 0.73
N VAL A 204 -16.06 -22.82 1.68
CA VAL A 204 -14.60 -22.93 1.60
C VAL A 204 -14.17 -23.62 0.31
N ARG A 205 -14.82 -24.74 -0.07
CA ARG A 205 -14.51 -25.44 -1.32
C ARG A 205 -14.78 -24.55 -2.54
N LEU A 206 -15.95 -23.93 -2.62
CA LEU A 206 -16.33 -23.04 -3.72
C LEU A 206 -15.37 -21.85 -3.86
N LEU A 207 -14.96 -21.27 -2.73
CA LEU A 207 -14.04 -20.12 -2.71
C LEU A 207 -12.64 -20.51 -3.17
N HIS A 208 -12.10 -21.64 -2.70
CA HIS A 208 -10.77 -22.10 -3.14
C HIS A 208 -10.76 -22.44 -4.65
N ASP A 209 -11.87 -22.93 -5.20
CA ASP A 209 -12.00 -23.21 -6.63
C ASP A 209 -11.98 -21.95 -7.52
N LEU A 210 -12.11 -20.74 -6.92
CA LEU A 210 -11.94 -19.47 -7.61
C LEU A 210 -10.47 -19.11 -7.88
N THR A 211 -9.52 -19.77 -7.23
CA THR A 211 -8.10 -19.53 -7.45
C THR A 211 -7.73 -19.89 -8.89
N ASP A 212 -7.13 -18.93 -9.59
CA ASP A 212 -6.59 -19.06 -10.94
C ASP A 212 -5.22 -18.40 -10.99
N LEU A 213 -4.17 -19.20 -10.87
CA LEU A 213 -2.80 -18.69 -10.84
C LEU A 213 -2.36 -18.12 -12.18
N ASP A 214 -2.90 -18.62 -13.29
CA ASP A 214 -2.60 -18.15 -14.65
C ASP A 214 -3.23 -16.78 -14.89
N ALA A 215 -4.45 -16.55 -14.38
CA ALA A 215 -5.11 -15.24 -14.35
C ALA A 215 -4.60 -14.32 -13.24
N GLY A 216 -3.68 -14.80 -12.38
CA GLY A 216 -3.10 -14.07 -11.27
C GLY A 216 -4.02 -13.91 -10.06
N THR A 217 -5.06 -14.75 -9.94
CA THR A 217 -6.03 -14.74 -8.84
C THR A 217 -5.68 -15.76 -7.77
N THR A 218 -5.68 -15.33 -6.51
CA THR A 218 -5.64 -16.22 -5.34
C THR A 218 -6.79 -15.91 -4.40
N VAL A 219 -7.45 -16.96 -3.90
CA VAL A 219 -8.49 -16.87 -2.88
C VAL A 219 -8.11 -17.80 -1.74
N ASN A 220 -7.87 -17.22 -0.58
CA ASN A 220 -7.43 -17.95 0.59
C ASN A 220 -8.41 -17.76 1.75
N VAL A 221 -9.09 -18.83 2.16
CA VAL A 221 -9.83 -18.86 3.40
C VAL A 221 -8.83 -19.17 4.52
N GLY A 222 -8.30 -18.11 5.14
CA GLY A 222 -7.16 -18.21 6.08
C GLY A 222 -7.56 -18.48 7.52
N VAL A 223 -8.78 -18.09 7.91
CA VAL A 223 -9.29 -18.27 9.28
C VAL A 223 -10.70 -18.80 9.23
N VAL A 224 -10.99 -19.82 10.04
CA VAL A 224 -12.35 -20.35 10.25
C VAL A 224 -12.61 -20.62 11.73
N SER A 225 -13.86 -20.43 12.15
CA SER A 225 -14.32 -20.85 13.49
C SER A 225 -15.81 -21.16 13.47
N GLY A 226 -16.30 -22.00 14.39
CA GLY A 226 -17.70 -22.32 14.49
C GLY A 226 -18.04 -23.41 15.50
N GLY A 227 -19.34 -23.52 15.81
CA GLY A 227 -19.89 -24.50 16.75
C GLY A 227 -19.61 -24.21 18.20
N THR A 228 -20.32 -24.92 19.09
CA THR A 228 -20.24 -24.77 20.56
C THR A 228 -19.92 -26.09 21.26
N GLY A 229 -20.21 -27.22 20.64
CA GLY A 229 -19.94 -28.55 21.21
C GLY A 229 -20.14 -29.66 20.18
N SER A 230 -19.43 -30.79 20.37
CA SER A 230 -19.45 -31.94 19.45
C SER A 230 -20.80 -32.64 19.35
N ASN A 231 -21.67 -32.47 20.35
CA ASN A 231 -23.03 -33.04 20.39
C ASN A 231 -24.11 -32.01 20.03
N VAL A 232 -23.74 -30.85 19.48
CA VAL A 232 -24.65 -29.77 19.05
C VAL A 232 -24.45 -29.57 17.54
N VAL A 233 -25.55 -29.54 16.75
CA VAL A 233 -25.53 -29.05 15.38
C VAL A 233 -25.16 -27.57 15.41
N ALA A 234 -24.12 -27.14 14.71
CA ALA A 234 -23.60 -25.79 14.84
C ALA A 234 -24.57 -24.75 14.31
N GLY A 235 -24.96 -23.80 15.18
CA GLY A 235 -25.83 -22.67 14.82
C GLY A 235 -25.10 -21.48 14.24
N ALA A 236 -23.77 -21.41 14.43
CA ALA A 236 -22.94 -20.32 13.90
C ALA A 236 -21.57 -20.82 13.45
N ALA A 237 -21.07 -20.21 12.36
CA ALA A 237 -19.69 -20.36 11.90
C ALA A 237 -19.26 -19.10 11.15
N ARG A 238 -17.95 -18.89 11.02
CA ARG A 238 -17.40 -17.74 10.26
C ARG A 238 -16.11 -18.10 9.53
N ALA A 239 -15.82 -17.34 8.47
CA ALA A 239 -14.58 -17.41 7.74
C ALA A 239 -14.04 -16.02 7.44
N GLU A 240 -12.69 -15.89 7.36
CA GLU A 240 -12.01 -14.71 6.86
C GLU A 240 -11.24 -15.11 5.59
N VAL A 241 -11.39 -14.28 4.53
CA VAL A 241 -10.93 -14.58 3.19
C VAL A 241 -10.05 -13.44 2.69
N ASP A 242 -8.81 -13.75 2.32
CA ASP A 242 -7.90 -12.86 1.57
C ASP A 242 -8.02 -13.20 0.08
N VAL A 243 -8.25 -12.18 -0.73
CA VAL A 243 -8.34 -12.29 -2.19
C VAL A 243 -7.30 -11.39 -2.82
N ARG A 244 -6.53 -11.93 -3.77
CA ARG A 244 -5.61 -11.16 -4.60
C ARG A 244 -5.96 -11.37 -6.06
N VAL A 245 -6.06 -10.28 -6.83
CA VAL A 245 -6.42 -10.32 -8.27
C VAL A 245 -5.51 -9.42 -9.08
N ALA A 246 -5.15 -9.88 -10.30
CA ALA A 246 -4.27 -9.12 -11.19
C ALA A 246 -5.02 -8.18 -12.14
N SER A 247 -6.36 -8.31 -12.25
CA SER A 247 -7.16 -7.47 -13.16
C SER A 247 -8.53 -7.13 -12.59
N GLN A 248 -9.14 -6.05 -13.10
CA GLN A 248 -10.51 -5.67 -12.77
C GLN A 248 -11.53 -6.75 -13.21
N ALA A 249 -11.24 -7.46 -14.29
CA ALA A 249 -12.09 -8.58 -14.75
C ALA A 249 -12.11 -9.70 -13.71
N GLU A 250 -10.98 -10.02 -13.12
CA GLU A 250 -10.87 -11.02 -12.06
C GLU A 250 -11.54 -10.54 -10.75
N ALA A 251 -11.42 -9.26 -10.42
CA ALA A 251 -12.16 -8.69 -9.30
C ALA A 251 -13.68 -8.88 -9.48
N ALA A 252 -14.18 -8.52 -10.66
CA ALA A 252 -15.61 -8.70 -10.98
C ALA A 252 -16.06 -10.18 -10.97
N ARG A 253 -15.18 -11.09 -11.39
CA ARG A 253 -15.46 -12.55 -11.34
C ARG A 253 -15.61 -13.04 -9.90
N VAL A 254 -14.71 -12.60 -9.01
CA VAL A 254 -14.77 -12.95 -7.57
C VAL A 254 -16.01 -12.32 -6.93
N ASP A 255 -16.28 -11.04 -7.18
CA ASP A 255 -17.48 -10.36 -6.66
C ASP A 255 -18.77 -11.08 -7.06
N ALA A 256 -18.87 -11.50 -8.35
CA ALA A 256 -20.02 -12.26 -8.84
C ALA A 256 -20.15 -13.61 -8.13
N ALA A 257 -19.05 -14.29 -7.87
CA ALA A 257 -19.05 -15.58 -7.16
C ALA A 257 -19.46 -15.43 -5.69
N LEU A 258 -18.93 -14.40 -4.98
CA LEU A 258 -19.33 -14.10 -3.60
C LEU A 258 -20.81 -13.72 -3.52
N ALA A 259 -21.30 -12.89 -4.42
CA ALA A 259 -22.72 -12.51 -4.50
C ALA A 259 -23.65 -13.68 -4.86
N ALA A 260 -23.12 -14.72 -5.50
CA ALA A 260 -23.88 -15.92 -5.86
C ALA A 260 -23.93 -16.97 -4.76
N LEU A 261 -23.17 -16.84 -3.68
CA LEU A 261 -23.18 -17.81 -2.57
C LEU A 261 -24.61 -17.93 -1.99
N ARG A 262 -25.07 -19.15 -1.84
CA ARG A 262 -26.36 -19.50 -1.24
C ARG A 262 -26.17 -20.68 -0.27
N PRO A 263 -26.88 -20.70 0.84
CA PRO A 263 -26.87 -21.87 1.71
C PRO A 263 -27.47 -23.08 0.99
N HIS A 264 -26.95 -24.26 1.27
CA HIS A 264 -27.49 -25.52 0.80
C HIS A 264 -28.76 -25.89 1.55
N ASP A 265 -28.75 -25.73 2.87
CA ASP A 265 -29.95 -25.88 3.68
C ASP A 265 -30.75 -24.57 3.69
N PRO A 266 -32.03 -24.55 3.24
CA PRO A 266 -32.82 -23.31 3.18
C PRO A 266 -33.11 -22.68 4.56
N ARG A 267 -32.83 -23.38 5.65
CA ARG A 267 -32.97 -22.86 7.03
C ARG A 267 -31.71 -22.14 7.50
N ALA A 268 -30.59 -22.29 6.77
CA ALA A 268 -29.36 -21.58 7.04
C ALA A 268 -29.29 -20.25 6.27
N SER A 269 -28.38 -19.36 6.66
CA SER A 269 -28.06 -18.14 5.92
C SER A 269 -26.55 -17.93 5.82
N ILE A 270 -26.15 -17.19 4.79
CA ILE A 270 -24.78 -16.74 4.57
C ILE A 270 -24.82 -15.22 4.43
N GLU A 271 -24.04 -14.52 5.23
CA GLU A 271 -23.79 -13.09 5.07
C GLU A 271 -22.35 -12.87 4.66
N VAL A 272 -22.11 -12.07 3.62
CA VAL A 272 -20.79 -11.68 3.14
C VAL A 272 -20.59 -10.20 3.41
N THR A 273 -19.56 -9.86 4.15
CA THR A 273 -19.17 -8.48 4.47
C THR A 273 -17.71 -8.22 4.07
N GLY A 274 -17.26 -6.96 4.15
CA GLY A 274 -15.94 -6.56 3.68
C GLY A 274 -15.94 -6.06 2.25
N GLY A 275 -14.82 -6.21 1.54
CA GLY A 275 -14.70 -5.70 0.18
C GLY A 275 -13.25 -5.50 -0.26
N TRP A 276 -13.06 -4.77 -1.35
CA TRP A 276 -11.75 -4.43 -1.87
C TRP A 276 -11.11 -3.31 -1.04
N ASN A 277 -10.10 -3.70 -0.25
CA ASN A 277 -9.28 -2.74 0.49
C ASN A 277 -8.41 -1.93 -0.49
N ARG A 278 -7.73 -2.61 -1.41
CA ARG A 278 -6.98 -1.99 -2.49
C ARG A 278 -7.56 -2.45 -3.84
N PRO A 279 -7.99 -1.53 -4.74
CA PRO A 279 -8.33 -1.88 -6.12
C PRO A 279 -7.07 -2.35 -6.88
N VAL A 280 -7.26 -2.89 -8.09
CA VAL A 280 -6.12 -3.30 -8.93
C VAL A 280 -5.41 -2.08 -9.50
N MET A 281 -4.09 -2.09 -9.51
CA MET A 281 -3.25 -1.18 -10.28
C MET A 281 -2.80 -1.89 -11.56
N GLU A 282 -3.56 -1.75 -12.63
CA GLU A 282 -3.20 -2.31 -13.93
C GLU A 282 -2.19 -1.41 -14.67
N ARG A 283 -1.33 -2.03 -15.47
CA ARG A 283 -0.39 -1.33 -16.36
C ARG A 283 -1.13 -0.67 -17.52
N SER A 284 -1.65 0.52 -17.29
CA SER A 284 -2.34 1.31 -18.32
C SER A 284 -1.36 1.81 -19.40
N GLU A 285 -1.89 2.24 -20.55
CA GLU A 285 -1.07 2.92 -21.56
C GLU A 285 -0.40 4.20 -21.00
N GLY A 286 -1.08 4.91 -20.10
CA GLY A 286 -0.53 6.09 -19.42
C GLY A 286 0.67 5.70 -18.55
N THR A 287 0.54 4.65 -17.74
CA THR A 287 1.62 4.08 -16.92
C THR A 287 2.79 3.60 -17.80
N ALA A 288 2.50 2.94 -18.93
CA ALA A 288 3.53 2.50 -19.87
C ALA A 288 4.33 3.67 -20.48
N ARG A 289 3.64 4.74 -20.86
CA ARG A 289 4.31 5.97 -21.37
C ARG A 289 5.15 6.63 -20.27
N LEU A 290 4.63 6.72 -19.05
CA LEU A 290 5.34 7.30 -17.92
C LEU A 290 6.60 6.47 -17.55
N PHE A 291 6.49 5.14 -17.55
CA PHE A 291 7.64 4.25 -17.38
C PHE A 291 8.66 4.42 -18.51
N GLY A 292 8.22 4.53 -19.77
CA GLY A 292 9.11 4.81 -20.90
C GLY A 292 9.95 6.06 -20.68
N ARG A 293 9.35 7.16 -20.19
CA ARG A 293 10.09 8.38 -19.82
C ARG A 293 11.11 8.13 -18.70
N ALA A 294 10.72 7.39 -17.66
CA ALA A 294 11.61 7.05 -16.55
C ALA A 294 12.79 6.21 -17.02
N ARG A 295 12.58 5.22 -17.89
CA ARG A 295 13.62 4.38 -18.48
C ARG A 295 14.57 5.19 -19.36
N ASP A 296 14.06 6.09 -20.19
CA ASP A 296 14.90 6.95 -21.04
C ASP A 296 15.76 7.91 -20.21
N VAL A 297 15.25 8.37 -19.07
CA VAL A 297 15.99 9.19 -18.10
C VAL A 297 17.07 8.34 -17.42
N ALA A 298 16.72 7.14 -16.95
CA ALA A 298 17.63 6.21 -16.30
C ALA A 298 18.82 5.86 -17.22
N ALA A 299 18.56 5.55 -18.49
CA ALA A 299 19.60 5.25 -19.47
C ALA A 299 20.60 6.42 -19.64
N ARG A 300 20.13 7.68 -19.60
CA ARG A 300 21.01 8.87 -19.64
C ARG A 300 21.85 9.05 -18.39
N LEU A 301 21.42 8.47 -17.27
CA LEU A 301 22.16 8.43 -16.00
C LEU A 301 23.08 7.19 -15.91
N GLY A 302 23.08 6.32 -16.93
CA GLY A 302 23.84 5.06 -16.91
C GLY A 302 23.19 3.96 -16.06
N LEU A 303 21.90 4.10 -15.74
CA LEU A 303 21.13 3.15 -14.93
C LEU A 303 20.31 2.23 -15.85
N ASP A 304 20.29 0.94 -15.54
CA ASP A 304 19.38 -0.02 -16.17
C ASP A 304 18.10 -0.12 -15.33
N LEU A 305 17.00 0.40 -15.87
CA LEU A 305 15.70 0.49 -15.18
C LEU A 305 14.70 -0.48 -15.78
N CYS A 306 14.28 -1.45 -14.98
CA CYS A 306 13.25 -2.41 -15.33
C CYS A 306 11.91 -2.09 -14.66
N GLU A 307 10.83 -2.73 -15.13
CA GLU A 307 9.52 -2.73 -14.50
C GLU A 307 9.12 -4.14 -14.04
N ARG A 308 8.24 -4.21 -13.04
CA ARG A 308 7.70 -5.47 -12.49
C ARG A 308 6.23 -5.32 -12.14
N SER A 309 5.51 -6.45 -12.23
CA SER A 309 4.22 -6.70 -11.57
C SER A 309 4.48 -7.34 -10.21
N VAL A 310 3.77 -6.91 -9.17
CA VAL A 310 3.94 -7.43 -7.80
C VAL A 310 2.62 -7.80 -7.14
N GLY A 311 2.69 -8.75 -6.20
CA GLY A 311 1.51 -9.24 -5.47
C GLY A 311 1.05 -8.35 -4.30
N GLY A 312 1.94 -7.47 -3.80
CA GLY A 312 1.62 -6.51 -2.75
C GLY A 312 0.97 -5.24 -3.32
N ALA A 313 0.07 -4.63 -2.56
CA ALA A 313 -0.57 -3.37 -2.92
C ALA A 313 0.11 -2.18 -2.24
N SER A 314 -0.28 -0.96 -2.62
CA SER A 314 0.10 0.31 -1.99
C SER A 314 -0.99 1.36 -2.21
N ASP A 315 -0.77 2.56 -1.71
CA ASP A 315 -1.64 3.71 -1.97
C ASP A 315 -1.72 4.10 -3.45
N GLY A 316 -0.73 3.71 -4.25
CA GLY A 316 -0.75 3.87 -5.70
C GLY A 316 -1.92 3.16 -6.39
N ASN A 317 -2.44 2.08 -5.79
CA ASN A 317 -3.60 1.36 -6.29
C ASN A 317 -4.86 2.24 -6.34
N PHE A 318 -5.06 3.14 -5.37
CA PHE A 318 -6.22 4.04 -5.36
C PHE A 318 -6.16 5.05 -6.51
N ALA A 319 -5.00 5.65 -6.75
CA ALA A 319 -4.80 6.59 -7.85
C ALA A 319 -4.96 5.89 -9.22
N ALA A 320 -4.41 4.68 -9.38
CA ALA A 320 -4.53 3.90 -10.60
C ALA A 320 -5.98 3.51 -10.93
N ALA A 321 -6.78 3.19 -9.92
CA ALA A 321 -8.19 2.84 -10.08
C ALA A 321 -9.04 4.00 -10.63
N LEU A 322 -8.59 5.24 -10.45
CA LEU A 322 -9.20 6.45 -11.05
C LEU A 322 -8.70 6.72 -12.47
N GLY A 323 -7.87 5.84 -13.04
CA GLY A 323 -7.31 5.98 -14.39
C GLY A 323 -6.05 6.84 -14.45
N LEU A 324 -5.50 7.29 -13.32
CA LEU A 324 -4.28 8.08 -13.27
C LEU A 324 -3.06 7.21 -13.65
N PRO A 325 -2.13 7.67 -14.50
CA PRO A 325 -0.85 7.01 -14.70
C PRO A 325 -0.05 6.96 -13.39
N VAL A 326 0.41 5.78 -12.98
CA VAL A 326 1.14 5.58 -11.73
C VAL A 326 2.49 4.93 -11.99
N LEU A 327 3.56 5.47 -11.39
CA LEU A 327 4.82 4.75 -11.18
C LEU A 327 5.04 4.57 -9.69
N ASP A 328 5.18 3.33 -9.31
CA ASP A 328 5.43 2.94 -7.94
C ASP A 328 6.83 2.31 -7.79
N GLY A 329 7.36 2.21 -6.57
CA GLY A 329 8.70 1.68 -6.34
C GLY A 329 9.82 2.67 -6.68
N LEU A 330 9.53 3.99 -6.66
CA LEU A 330 10.54 5.04 -6.85
C LEU A 330 11.46 5.22 -5.65
N GLY A 331 11.12 4.65 -4.51
CA GLY A 331 11.91 4.70 -3.29
C GLY A 331 13.15 3.81 -3.33
N ALA A 332 13.52 3.29 -2.18
CA ALA A 332 14.82 2.67 -1.97
C ALA A 332 15.05 1.38 -2.79
N VAL A 333 16.32 1.15 -3.12
CA VAL A 333 16.85 -0.14 -3.53
C VAL A 333 17.34 -0.87 -2.29
N GLY A 334 16.88 -2.08 -2.07
CA GLY A 334 17.17 -2.86 -0.87
C GLY A 334 16.33 -4.10 -0.79
N ALA A 335 16.13 -4.61 0.40
CA ALA A 335 15.28 -5.78 0.66
C ALA A 335 14.82 -5.84 2.11
N GLY A 336 13.89 -6.76 2.39
CA GLY A 336 13.50 -7.14 3.73
C GLY A 336 12.40 -6.29 4.33
N ALA A 337 11.50 -5.68 3.52
CA ALA A 337 10.29 -5.08 4.04
C ALA A 337 9.60 -6.03 5.03
N HIS A 338 9.16 -5.51 6.19
CA HIS A 338 8.53 -6.27 7.28
C HIS A 338 9.42 -7.38 7.91
N ALA A 339 10.73 -7.36 7.66
CA ALA A 339 11.65 -8.37 8.19
C ALA A 339 12.86 -7.75 8.91
N ARG A 340 13.37 -8.42 9.96
CA ARG A 340 14.50 -7.92 10.79
C ARG A 340 15.83 -7.73 10.03
N HIS A 341 15.91 -8.11 8.77
CA HIS A 341 17.05 -7.87 7.90
C HIS A 341 16.81 -6.72 6.88
N GLU A 342 15.78 -5.92 7.12
CA GLU A 342 15.43 -4.74 6.32
C GLU A 342 16.64 -3.81 6.15
N HIS A 343 16.90 -3.44 4.89
CA HIS A 343 18.04 -2.60 4.54
C HIS A 343 17.89 -1.95 3.19
N ILE A 344 18.71 -0.93 2.96
CA ILE A 344 18.84 -0.26 1.65
C ILE A 344 20.31 -0.24 1.19
N SER A 345 20.50 -0.06 -0.11
CA SER A 345 21.78 0.36 -0.72
C SER A 345 21.91 1.88 -0.59
N VAL A 346 23.05 2.33 -0.07
CA VAL A 346 23.38 3.76 0.06
C VAL A 346 23.63 4.37 -1.32
N ASP A 347 24.35 3.68 -2.20
CA ASP A 347 24.56 4.11 -3.59
C ASP A 347 23.25 4.12 -4.36
N GLY A 348 22.41 3.08 -4.19
CA GLY A 348 21.06 3.02 -4.75
C GLY A 348 20.18 4.18 -4.28
N MET A 349 20.33 4.65 -3.05
CA MET A 349 19.61 5.83 -2.54
C MET A 349 19.98 7.10 -3.31
N LEU A 350 21.27 7.28 -3.68
CA LEU A 350 21.73 8.42 -4.47
C LEU A 350 21.21 8.33 -5.91
N GLU A 351 21.30 7.14 -6.52
CA GLU A 351 20.82 6.89 -7.88
C GLU A 351 19.31 7.17 -8.01
N ARG A 352 18.51 6.75 -7.02
CA ARG A 352 17.07 6.99 -6.99
C ARG A 352 16.70 8.47 -6.83
N ALA A 353 17.43 9.21 -6.02
CA ALA A 353 17.24 10.65 -5.91
C ALA A 353 17.56 11.35 -7.24
N ALA A 354 18.64 10.95 -7.94
CA ALA A 354 19.01 11.48 -9.24
C ALA A 354 17.97 11.12 -10.32
N LEU A 355 17.49 9.86 -10.34
CA LEU A 355 16.44 9.40 -11.25
C LEU A 355 15.15 10.21 -11.05
N THR A 356 14.71 10.39 -9.80
CA THR A 356 13.50 11.16 -9.46
C THR A 356 13.63 12.62 -9.89
N ALA A 357 14.76 13.27 -9.63
CA ALA A 357 15.01 14.64 -10.05
C ALA A 357 14.94 14.78 -11.59
N ALA A 358 15.62 13.89 -12.30
CA ALA A 358 15.66 13.92 -13.75
C ALA A 358 14.29 13.59 -14.38
N LEU A 359 13.51 12.67 -13.79
CA LEU A 359 12.14 12.35 -14.21
C LEU A 359 11.22 13.57 -14.03
N LEU A 360 11.18 14.17 -12.84
CA LEU A 360 10.37 15.35 -12.55
C LEU A 360 10.69 16.52 -13.50
N ARG A 361 11.96 16.73 -13.84
CA ARG A 361 12.35 17.72 -14.85
C ARG A 361 11.68 17.46 -16.19
N THR A 362 11.58 16.21 -16.65
CA THR A 362 10.94 15.87 -17.93
C THR A 362 9.43 16.03 -17.91
N LEU A 363 8.82 16.01 -16.73
CA LEU A 363 7.38 16.20 -16.53
C LEU A 363 6.99 17.70 -16.42
N ALA A 364 7.95 18.61 -16.39
CA ALA A 364 7.75 20.06 -16.36
C ALA A 364 7.55 20.70 -17.76
N SER A 365 7.55 19.88 -18.82
CA SER A 365 7.47 20.32 -20.22
C SER A 365 6.05 20.28 -20.77
#